data_da33a9a53f5129d4c85323320052a800
#
_entry.id   da33a9a53f5129d4c85323320052a800
#
_cell.length_a   1.000
_cell.length_b   1.000
_cell.length_c   1.000
_cell.angle_alpha   90.00
_cell.angle_beta   90.00
_cell.angle_gamma   90.00
#
_symmetry.space_group_name_H-M   'P 1'
#
loop_
_entity.id
_entity.type
_entity.pdbx_description
1 polymer ?
#
loop_
_entity_poly.entity_id
_entity_poly.type
_entity_poly.pdbx_seq_one_letter_code
_entity_poly.pdbx_strand_id
1 'polypeptide(L)'
;QTAALEWARAQAAAEVATARRGRTMPAAQRQQYQERSHGHLRKVGQLGAADPELAAKALRSLYKDLADERFEDSIEVLRQLRRLDPRDTTGASHLWQRGWREYGRGNFSGAIGYWTELFALYPDDSAGRRGRYWTGRAFEALGETERSQQIYREVAAADTTDFYRKNALTRLRGKAPATDERGLGDSEPWPDDPVLQRARLLTDLGLEELALAEMELAGEKADERSRKALEALVQSRNGERRKSMLTIREAFPALGGPHQATLPEEARRLYYPLDYQDTIRTWATQNRLPVHLVYGIIRQESAFDTQAQSWAGARGLMQLMPATARELAGKAGLSYSHEKLSDPAFNLRLGTTYFSQVLGMFDNNVELALAGYNGGPYRIKRLWKEAGSRELDRFLEGLDIEESKTYVKRILVLSDSYRQLYPLPG
;
A
#
# COMPACT_ATOMS: atom_id res chain seq x y z
N GLN A 1 13.93 -18.37 -34.09
CA GLN A 1 14.10 -19.84 -34.02
C GLN A 1 15.12 -20.25 -32.95
N THR A 2 16.24 -19.55 -32.80
CA THR A 2 17.32 -19.93 -31.86
C THR A 2 16.87 -19.83 -30.38
N ALA A 3 16.16 -18.80 -29.98
CA ALA A 3 15.67 -18.64 -28.60
C ALA A 3 14.65 -19.74 -28.25
N ALA A 4 13.69 -20.01 -29.12
CA ALA A 4 12.71 -21.08 -28.92
C ALA A 4 13.35 -22.48 -28.85
N LEU A 5 14.37 -22.72 -29.62
CA LEU A 5 15.11 -24.00 -29.58
C LEU A 5 15.87 -24.16 -28.25
N GLU A 6 16.56 -23.11 -27.80
CA GLU A 6 17.26 -23.14 -26.50
C GLU A 6 16.28 -23.27 -25.33
N TRP A 7 15.10 -22.62 -25.40
CA TRP A 7 14.04 -22.81 -24.45
C TRP A 7 13.52 -24.25 -24.39
N ALA A 8 13.26 -24.87 -25.55
CA ALA A 8 12.84 -26.28 -25.62
C ALA A 8 13.89 -27.24 -25.03
N ARG A 9 15.18 -26.99 -25.29
CA ARG A 9 16.29 -27.74 -24.70
C ARG A 9 16.37 -27.60 -23.19
N ALA A 10 16.12 -26.37 -22.66
CA ALA A 10 16.06 -26.12 -21.22
C ALA A 10 14.94 -26.92 -20.57
N GLN A 11 13.74 -26.88 -21.15
CA GLN A 11 12.60 -27.65 -20.64
C GLN A 11 12.84 -29.15 -20.64
N ALA A 12 13.36 -29.70 -21.74
CA ALA A 12 13.66 -31.10 -21.83
C ALA A 12 14.71 -31.55 -20.77
N ALA A 13 15.75 -30.74 -20.53
CA ALA A 13 16.74 -31.02 -19.50
C ALA A 13 16.12 -30.96 -18.08
N ALA A 14 15.25 -29.97 -17.78
CA ALA A 14 14.56 -29.84 -16.52
C ALA A 14 13.60 -31.03 -16.27
N GLU A 15 12.84 -31.45 -17.29
CA GLU A 15 11.98 -32.64 -17.21
C GLU A 15 12.74 -33.90 -16.87
N VAL A 16 13.91 -34.09 -17.49
CA VAL A 16 14.78 -35.25 -17.19
C VAL A 16 15.26 -35.19 -15.74
N ALA A 17 15.66 -34.00 -15.25
CA ALA A 17 16.14 -33.82 -13.88
C ALA A 17 15.05 -34.11 -12.83
N THR A 18 13.76 -33.86 -13.16
CA THR A 18 12.63 -34.03 -12.26
C THR A 18 11.82 -35.31 -12.46
N ALA A 19 12.10 -36.09 -13.51
CA ALA A 19 11.32 -37.26 -13.89
C ALA A 19 11.31 -38.35 -12.81
N ARG A 20 10.11 -38.65 -12.29
CA ARG A 20 9.82 -39.69 -11.27
C ARG A 20 9.61 -41.08 -11.90
N ARG A 21 10.19 -41.45 -13.02
CA ARG A 21 9.93 -42.77 -13.61
C ARG A 21 10.95 -43.82 -13.09
N GLY A 22 10.54 -44.58 -12.06
CA GLY A 22 10.92 -45.97 -11.83
C GLY A 22 12.36 -46.32 -11.47
N ARG A 23 13.32 -45.41 -11.60
CA ARG A 23 14.71 -45.51 -11.12
C ARG A 23 15.14 -44.18 -10.54
N THR A 24 15.62 -44.19 -9.30
CA THR A 24 16.23 -43.02 -8.66
C THR A 24 17.48 -42.64 -9.44
N MET A 25 17.40 -41.56 -10.22
CA MET A 25 18.57 -41.00 -10.88
C MET A 25 19.60 -40.59 -9.82
N PRO A 26 20.90 -40.95 -9.97
CA PRO A 26 21.94 -40.50 -9.06
C PRO A 26 21.97 -38.98 -8.94
N ALA A 27 22.24 -38.47 -7.73
CA ALA A 27 22.24 -37.03 -7.47
C ALA A 27 23.14 -36.25 -8.41
N ALA A 28 24.35 -36.76 -8.68
CA ALA A 28 25.30 -36.13 -9.60
C ALA A 28 24.75 -36.03 -11.04
N GLN A 29 24.02 -37.03 -11.51
CA GLN A 29 23.43 -37.01 -12.85
C GLN A 29 22.25 -36.03 -12.90
N ARG A 30 21.45 -35.94 -11.85
CA ARG A 30 20.35 -34.93 -11.71
C ARG A 30 20.91 -33.53 -11.76
N GLN A 31 21.97 -33.26 -10.99
CA GLN A 31 22.64 -31.95 -10.99
C GLN A 31 23.18 -31.61 -12.39
N GLN A 32 23.75 -32.57 -13.12
CA GLN A 32 24.23 -32.34 -14.49
C GLN A 32 23.10 -31.88 -15.43
N TYR A 33 21.90 -32.46 -15.33
CA TYR A 33 20.76 -32.03 -16.15
C TYR A 33 20.23 -30.68 -15.72
N GLN A 34 20.22 -30.34 -14.42
CA GLN A 34 19.88 -29.03 -13.95
C GLN A 34 20.85 -27.96 -14.50
N GLU A 35 22.16 -28.20 -14.43
CA GLU A 35 23.18 -27.29 -14.98
C GLU A 35 23.03 -27.09 -16.50
N ARG A 36 22.67 -28.16 -17.25
CA ARG A 36 22.34 -28.02 -18.67
C ARG A 36 21.12 -27.15 -18.90
N SER A 37 20.03 -27.34 -18.12
CA SER A 37 18.83 -26.50 -18.18
C SER A 37 19.21 -25.05 -17.92
N HIS A 38 19.94 -24.77 -16.84
CA HIS A 38 20.38 -23.41 -16.48
C HIS A 38 21.25 -22.79 -17.60
N GLY A 39 22.14 -23.57 -18.23
CA GLY A 39 22.96 -23.12 -19.36
C GLY A 39 22.09 -22.66 -20.55
N HIS A 40 21.08 -23.45 -20.91
CA HIS A 40 20.15 -23.10 -21.97
C HIS A 40 19.27 -21.89 -21.61
N LEU A 41 18.76 -21.77 -20.36
CA LEU A 41 18.00 -20.62 -19.89
C LEU A 41 18.82 -19.32 -19.94
N ARG A 42 20.11 -19.35 -19.56
CA ARG A 42 21.03 -18.21 -19.70
C ARG A 42 21.18 -17.77 -21.15
N LYS A 43 21.32 -18.71 -22.09
CA LYS A 43 21.40 -18.40 -23.52
C LYS A 43 20.13 -17.73 -24.02
N VAL A 44 18.93 -18.20 -23.62
CA VAL A 44 17.67 -17.55 -23.97
C VAL A 44 17.65 -16.12 -23.42
N GLY A 45 18.04 -15.91 -22.15
CA GLY A 45 18.15 -14.59 -21.55
C GLY A 45 19.08 -13.63 -22.33
N GLN A 46 20.21 -14.14 -22.84
CA GLN A 46 21.16 -13.36 -23.66
C GLN A 46 20.59 -12.99 -25.04
N LEU A 47 19.64 -13.74 -25.55
CA LEU A 47 18.93 -13.47 -26.82
C LEU A 47 17.75 -12.51 -26.66
N GLY A 48 17.65 -11.80 -25.53
CA GLY A 48 16.52 -10.94 -25.17
C GLY A 48 16.15 -9.87 -26.20
N ALA A 49 17.10 -9.37 -26.99
CA ALA A 49 16.83 -8.44 -28.07
C ALA A 49 15.95 -9.02 -29.21
N ALA A 50 16.03 -10.35 -29.43
CA ALA A 50 15.29 -11.03 -30.47
C ALA A 50 13.87 -11.46 -30.03
N ASP A 51 13.71 -11.79 -28.74
CA ASP A 51 12.44 -12.22 -28.13
C ASP A 51 12.43 -11.85 -26.65
N PRO A 52 12.06 -10.61 -26.29
CA PRO A 52 12.11 -10.13 -24.91
C PRO A 52 11.17 -10.89 -23.96
N GLU A 53 10.02 -11.34 -24.45
CA GLU A 53 9.04 -12.06 -23.63
C GLU A 53 9.57 -13.45 -23.24
N LEU A 54 10.09 -14.18 -24.20
CA LEU A 54 10.67 -15.51 -23.96
C LEU A 54 11.93 -15.41 -23.10
N ALA A 55 12.76 -14.38 -23.29
CA ALA A 55 13.92 -14.12 -22.47
C ALA A 55 13.54 -13.81 -21.02
N ALA A 56 12.54 -12.96 -20.78
CA ALA A 56 12.03 -12.68 -19.43
C ALA A 56 11.49 -13.95 -18.77
N LYS A 57 10.74 -14.77 -19.51
CA LYS A 57 10.24 -16.07 -19.01
C LYS A 57 11.38 -17.01 -18.61
N ALA A 58 12.43 -17.09 -19.42
CA ALA A 58 13.59 -17.93 -19.13
C ALA A 58 14.35 -17.45 -17.89
N LEU A 59 14.57 -16.13 -17.76
CA LEU A 59 15.22 -15.53 -16.59
C LEU A 59 14.42 -15.72 -15.31
N ARG A 60 13.08 -15.60 -15.36
CA ARG A 60 12.21 -15.89 -14.19
C ARG A 60 12.31 -17.35 -13.77
N SER A 61 12.35 -18.29 -14.73
CA SER A 61 12.55 -19.73 -14.44
C SER A 61 13.92 -19.98 -13.83
N LEU A 62 14.98 -19.44 -14.41
CA LEU A 62 16.34 -19.58 -13.90
C LEU A 62 16.48 -18.98 -12.48
N TYR A 63 15.90 -17.81 -12.24
CA TYR A 63 15.88 -17.20 -10.91
C TYR A 63 15.24 -18.14 -9.88
N LYS A 64 14.08 -18.70 -10.19
CA LYS A 64 13.37 -19.63 -9.30
C LYS A 64 14.23 -20.83 -8.91
N ASP A 65 15.01 -21.37 -9.84
CA ASP A 65 15.86 -22.52 -9.60
C ASP A 65 17.11 -22.17 -8.77
N LEU A 66 17.63 -20.93 -8.90
CA LEU A 66 18.86 -20.49 -8.24
C LEU A 66 18.64 -19.81 -6.89
N ALA A 67 17.46 -19.25 -6.67
CA ALA A 67 17.19 -18.28 -5.61
C ALA A 67 17.52 -18.79 -4.19
N ASP A 68 17.38 -20.09 -3.93
CA ASP A 68 17.59 -20.68 -2.60
C ASP A 68 19.03 -21.17 -2.37
N GLU A 69 19.72 -21.61 -3.41
CA GLU A 69 20.99 -22.31 -3.28
C GLU A 69 22.19 -21.48 -3.78
N ARG A 70 21.98 -20.59 -4.74
CA ARG A 70 23.02 -19.84 -5.44
C ARG A 70 22.68 -18.37 -5.48
N PHE A 71 22.74 -17.72 -4.31
CA PHE A 71 22.28 -16.36 -4.13
C PHE A 71 22.91 -15.36 -5.11
N GLU A 72 24.24 -15.32 -5.21
CA GLU A 72 24.95 -14.35 -6.08
C GLU A 72 24.56 -14.54 -7.55
N ASP A 73 24.46 -15.79 -8.02
CA ASP A 73 24.00 -16.08 -9.37
C ASP A 73 22.55 -15.62 -9.59
N SER A 74 21.69 -15.81 -8.58
CA SER A 74 20.29 -15.41 -8.66
C SER A 74 20.13 -13.87 -8.74
N ILE A 75 20.96 -13.11 -8.04
CA ILE A 75 20.99 -11.65 -8.12
C ILE A 75 21.39 -11.18 -9.52
N GLU A 76 22.39 -11.79 -10.13
CA GLU A 76 22.78 -11.42 -11.50
C GLU A 76 21.66 -11.71 -12.51
N VAL A 77 20.92 -12.79 -12.33
CA VAL A 77 19.72 -13.09 -13.13
C VAL A 77 18.64 -12.01 -12.95
N LEU A 78 18.41 -11.54 -11.72
CA LEU A 78 17.47 -10.43 -11.46
C LEU A 78 17.94 -9.12 -12.11
N ARG A 79 19.24 -8.82 -12.08
CA ARG A 79 19.78 -7.62 -12.75
C ARG A 79 19.55 -7.69 -14.26
N GLN A 80 19.72 -8.85 -14.88
CA GLN A 80 19.43 -9.05 -16.30
C GLN A 80 17.93 -8.89 -16.59
N LEU A 81 17.07 -9.50 -15.77
CA LEU A 81 15.64 -9.40 -15.91
C LEU A 81 15.15 -7.94 -15.78
N ARG A 82 15.66 -7.19 -14.81
CA ARG A 82 15.31 -5.77 -14.62
C ARG A 82 15.81 -4.87 -15.76
N ARG A 83 16.93 -5.20 -16.42
CA ARG A 83 17.37 -4.51 -17.65
C ARG A 83 16.43 -4.76 -18.81
N LEU A 84 15.90 -5.99 -18.91
CA LEU A 84 14.99 -6.40 -19.98
C LEU A 84 13.57 -5.86 -19.76
N ASP A 85 13.08 -5.93 -18.52
CA ASP A 85 11.76 -5.46 -18.11
C ASP A 85 11.89 -4.66 -16.80
N PRO A 86 11.98 -3.32 -16.88
CA PRO A 86 12.07 -2.44 -15.70
C PRO A 86 10.85 -2.50 -14.75
N ARG A 87 9.74 -3.09 -15.15
CA ARG A 87 8.55 -3.26 -14.31
C ARG A 87 8.46 -4.62 -13.64
N ASP A 88 9.37 -5.54 -13.96
CA ASP A 88 9.38 -6.88 -13.37
C ASP A 88 9.63 -6.81 -11.86
N THR A 89 8.81 -7.51 -11.07
CA THR A 89 8.91 -7.56 -9.60
C THR A 89 9.39 -8.92 -9.08
N THR A 90 9.83 -9.80 -9.98
CA THR A 90 10.39 -11.13 -9.63
C THR A 90 11.53 -10.95 -8.63
N GLY A 91 11.50 -11.70 -7.56
CA GLY A 91 12.53 -11.70 -6.53
C GLY A 91 12.33 -10.69 -5.40
N ALA A 92 11.52 -9.63 -5.60
CA ALA A 92 11.34 -8.60 -4.57
C ALA A 92 10.84 -9.18 -3.23
N SER A 93 9.78 -9.98 -3.26
CA SER A 93 9.25 -10.65 -2.06
C SER A 93 10.24 -11.64 -1.46
N HIS A 94 11.00 -12.37 -2.27
CA HIS A 94 11.96 -13.36 -1.80
C HIS A 94 13.15 -12.67 -1.09
N LEU A 95 13.74 -11.63 -1.70
CA LEU A 95 14.80 -10.83 -1.08
C LEU A 95 14.34 -10.21 0.24
N TRP A 96 13.11 -9.68 0.26
CA TRP A 96 12.52 -9.18 1.50
C TRP A 96 12.44 -10.28 2.57
N GLN A 97 11.86 -11.43 2.27
CA GLN A 97 11.66 -12.53 3.22
C GLN A 97 12.98 -13.10 3.73
N ARG A 98 14.00 -13.21 2.88
CA ARG A 98 15.34 -13.62 3.28
C ARG A 98 15.96 -12.64 4.28
N GLY A 99 15.97 -11.37 3.96
CA GLY A 99 16.45 -10.33 4.87
C GLY A 99 15.69 -10.33 6.21
N TRP A 100 14.36 -10.48 6.14
CA TRP A 100 13.51 -10.53 7.34
C TRP A 100 13.82 -11.74 8.24
N ARG A 101 14.09 -12.88 7.65
CA ARG A 101 14.50 -14.11 8.37
C ARG A 101 15.85 -13.92 9.06
N GLU A 102 16.83 -13.36 8.37
CA GLU A 102 18.13 -13.05 8.94
C GLU A 102 18.04 -12.02 10.08
N TYR A 103 17.25 -10.97 9.90
CA TYR A 103 16.98 -9.99 10.95
C TYR A 103 16.34 -10.63 12.19
N GLY A 104 15.37 -11.52 12.00
CA GLY A 104 14.72 -12.27 13.06
C GLY A 104 15.68 -13.16 13.86
N ARG A 105 16.75 -13.66 13.22
CA ARG A 105 17.82 -14.47 13.84
C ARG A 105 18.91 -13.63 14.52
N GLY A 106 18.85 -12.30 14.39
CA GLY A 106 19.90 -11.40 14.86
C GLY A 106 21.09 -11.26 13.91
N ASN A 107 21.05 -11.90 12.73
CA ASN A 107 22.07 -11.71 11.69
C ASN A 107 21.78 -10.42 10.90
N PHE A 108 22.02 -9.27 11.52
CA PHE A 108 21.72 -7.97 10.94
C PHE A 108 22.56 -7.67 9.68
N SER A 109 23.83 -8.10 9.66
CA SER A 109 24.68 -7.93 8.47
C SER A 109 24.16 -8.73 7.27
N GLY A 110 23.69 -9.97 7.49
CA GLY A 110 23.04 -10.78 6.45
C GLY A 110 21.75 -10.12 5.95
N ALA A 111 20.92 -9.58 6.86
CA ALA A 111 19.72 -8.86 6.49
C ALA A 111 20.01 -7.63 5.62
N ILE A 112 21.03 -6.83 5.99
CA ILE A 112 21.50 -5.67 5.22
C ILE A 112 21.87 -6.09 3.79
N GLY A 113 22.62 -7.19 3.62
CA GLY A 113 23.01 -7.69 2.30
C GLY A 113 21.79 -7.94 1.39
N TYR A 114 20.79 -8.69 1.86
CA TYR A 114 19.57 -8.97 1.10
C TYR A 114 18.76 -7.68 0.78
N TRP A 115 18.62 -6.79 1.75
CA TRP A 115 17.83 -5.57 1.55
C TRP A 115 18.55 -4.51 0.72
N THR A 116 19.88 -4.46 0.74
CA THR A 116 20.66 -3.61 -0.16
C THR A 116 20.42 -3.99 -1.61
N GLU A 117 20.47 -5.28 -1.94
CA GLU A 117 20.12 -5.75 -3.29
C GLU A 117 18.64 -5.47 -3.61
N LEU A 118 17.74 -5.62 -2.64
CA LEU A 118 16.32 -5.35 -2.82
C LEU A 118 16.07 -3.91 -3.24
N PHE A 119 16.57 -2.90 -2.51
CA PHE A 119 16.30 -1.51 -2.88
C PHE A 119 17.17 -1.01 -4.05
N ALA A 120 18.29 -1.67 -4.35
CA ALA A 120 19.07 -1.38 -5.56
C ALA A 120 18.34 -1.85 -6.83
N LEU A 121 17.71 -3.02 -6.78
CA LEU A 121 16.94 -3.58 -7.90
C LEU A 121 15.56 -2.97 -8.07
N TYR A 122 14.91 -2.56 -6.97
CA TYR A 122 13.51 -2.10 -6.93
C TYR A 122 13.38 -0.75 -6.18
N PRO A 123 14.09 0.32 -6.62
CA PRO A 123 14.19 1.57 -5.85
C PRO A 123 12.84 2.25 -5.64
N ASP A 124 11.95 2.18 -6.63
CA ASP A 124 10.64 2.85 -6.63
C ASP A 124 9.49 1.94 -6.14
N ASP A 125 9.78 0.66 -5.93
CA ASP A 125 8.79 -0.29 -5.44
C ASP A 125 8.60 -0.17 -3.92
N SER A 126 7.41 -0.53 -3.45
CA SER A 126 7.10 -0.58 -2.03
C SER A 126 8.01 -1.54 -1.24
N ALA A 127 8.44 -2.65 -1.88
CA ALA A 127 9.37 -3.59 -1.29
C ALA A 127 10.78 -3.00 -1.14
N GLY A 128 11.24 -2.22 -2.13
CA GLY A 128 12.53 -1.52 -2.07
C GLY A 128 12.55 -0.47 -0.95
N ARG A 129 11.51 0.36 -0.84
CA ARG A 129 11.38 1.35 0.25
C ARG A 129 11.32 0.68 1.63
N ARG A 130 10.58 -0.41 1.75
CA ARG A 130 10.53 -1.26 2.94
C ARG A 130 11.92 -1.77 3.30
N GLY A 131 12.65 -2.36 2.34
CA GLY A 131 14.00 -2.86 2.54
C GLY A 131 14.96 -1.77 3.00
N ARG A 132 14.90 -0.58 2.42
CA ARG A 132 15.74 0.56 2.80
C ARG A 132 15.49 0.98 4.26
N TYR A 133 14.23 1.13 4.68
CA TYR A 133 13.90 1.45 6.08
C TYR A 133 14.48 0.39 7.04
N TRP A 134 14.26 -0.90 6.75
CA TRP A 134 14.73 -1.99 7.60
C TRP A 134 16.24 -2.18 7.58
N THR A 135 16.93 -1.73 6.52
CA THR A 135 18.40 -1.61 6.52
C THR A 135 18.86 -0.59 7.57
N GLY A 136 18.18 0.56 7.67
CA GLY A 136 18.41 1.54 8.75
C GLY A 136 18.21 0.92 10.14
N ARG A 137 17.16 0.11 10.32
CA ARG A 137 16.90 -0.63 11.57
C ARG A 137 17.97 -1.67 11.89
N ALA A 138 18.52 -2.33 10.88
CA ALA A 138 19.59 -3.31 11.06
C ALA A 138 20.91 -2.63 11.47
N PHE A 139 21.26 -1.48 10.86
CA PHE A 139 22.40 -0.68 11.31
C PHE A 139 22.23 -0.16 12.74
N GLU A 140 21.01 0.27 13.11
CA GLU A 140 20.69 0.68 14.48
C GLU A 140 20.92 -0.47 15.48
N ALA A 141 20.51 -1.69 15.15
CA ALA A 141 20.70 -2.87 15.96
C ALA A 141 22.18 -3.30 16.09
N LEU A 142 23.02 -2.98 15.10
CA LEU A 142 24.47 -3.15 15.13
C LEU A 142 25.20 -2.03 15.92
N GLY A 143 24.50 -0.98 16.34
CA GLY A 143 25.12 0.20 16.97
C GLY A 143 25.77 1.17 15.97
N GLU A 144 25.60 0.95 14.67
CA GLU A 144 26.13 1.79 13.59
C GLU A 144 25.25 3.04 13.37
N THR A 145 25.22 3.92 14.37
CA THR A 145 24.29 5.05 14.45
C THR A 145 24.36 6.00 13.25
N GLU A 146 25.56 6.32 12.78
CA GLU A 146 25.72 7.24 11.64
C GLU A 146 25.13 6.67 10.35
N ARG A 147 25.43 5.40 10.04
CA ARG A 147 24.84 4.69 8.88
C ARG A 147 23.34 4.59 8.99
N SER A 148 22.84 4.21 10.16
CA SER A 148 21.39 4.14 10.42
C SER A 148 20.71 5.47 10.13
N GLN A 149 21.26 6.59 10.65
CA GLN A 149 20.71 7.93 10.41
C GLN A 149 20.81 8.37 8.96
N GLN A 150 21.89 8.01 8.25
CA GLN A 150 21.99 8.27 6.83
C GLN A 150 20.87 7.60 6.05
N ILE A 151 20.64 6.30 6.27
CA ILE A 151 19.54 5.56 5.63
C ILE A 151 18.18 6.17 5.98
N TYR A 152 17.93 6.55 7.23
CA TYR A 152 16.66 7.19 7.60
C TYR A 152 16.47 8.55 6.91
N ARG A 153 17.54 9.35 6.70
CA ARG A 153 17.44 10.59 5.92
C ARG A 153 17.09 10.31 4.46
N GLU A 154 17.67 9.28 3.86
CA GLU A 154 17.34 8.86 2.48
C GLU A 154 15.87 8.43 2.37
N VAL A 155 15.36 7.63 3.33
CA VAL A 155 13.95 7.24 3.39
C VAL A 155 13.05 8.46 3.61
N ALA A 156 13.44 9.39 4.48
CA ALA A 156 12.67 10.59 4.78
C ALA A 156 12.64 11.58 3.60
N ALA A 157 13.70 11.63 2.80
CA ALA A 157 13.81 12.49 1.61
C ALA A 157 13.06 11.93 0.39
N ALA A 158 12.63 10.67 0.42
CA ALA A 158 11.91 10.06 -0.70
C ALA A 158 10.63 10.82 -1.03
N ASP A 159 10.35 10.96 -2.33
CA ASP A 159 9.16 11.62 -2.84
C ASP A 159 7.91 10.74 -2.70
N THR A 160 7.63 10.30 -1.49
CA THR A 160 6.45 9.47 -1.16
C THR A 160 5.93 9.82 0.23
N THR A 161 4.61 9.67 0.43
CA THR A 161 3.99 9.61 1.76
C THR A 161 3.64 8.17 2.06
N ASP A 162 4.53 7.48 2.80
CA ASP A 162 4.26 6.12 3.21
C ASP A 162 4.62 5.88 4.70
N PHE A 163 4.25 4.73 5.20
CA PHE A 163 4.50 4.31 6.57
C PHE A 163 6.00 4.34 6.93
N TYR A 164 6.88 3.98 6.01
CA TYR A 164 8.32 3.90 6.27
C TYR A 164 8.95 5.28 6.36
N ARG A 165 8.52 6.22 5.51
CA ARG A 165 8.92 7.63 5.60
C ARG A 165 8.52 8.22 6.96
N LYS A 166 7.28 8.01 7.39
CA LYS A 166 6.79 8.45 8.71
C LYS A 166 7.67 7.91 9.84
N ASN A 167 7.97 6.61 9.83
CA ASN A 167 8.80 6.00 10.86
C ASN A 167 10.26 6.48 10.81
N ALA A 168 10.83 6.69 9.63
CA ALA A 168 12.16 7.26 9.48
C ALA A 168 12.24 8.67 10.09
N LEU A 169 11.27 9.55 9.79
CA LEU A 169 11.17 10.88 10.39
C LEU A 169 11.07 10.81 11.92
N THR A 170 10.30 9.86 12.44
CA THR A 170 10.18 9.66 13.89
C THR A 170 11.52 9.27 14.52
N ARG A 171 12.33 8.42 13.85
CA ARG A 171 13.64 7.99 14.32
C ARG A 171 14.71 9.06 14.20
N LEU A 172 14.54 10.00 13.29
CA LEU A 172 15.41 11.18 13.12
C LEU A 172 15.15 12.31 14.14
N ARG A 173 14.25 12.18 15.10
CA ARG A 173 13.77 13.22 16.04
C ARG A 173 14.88 14.20 16.45
N GLY A 174 14.67 15.51 16.13
CA GLY A 174 15.64 16.59 16.37
C GLY A 174 16.85 16.61 15.45
N LYS A 175 16.98 15.64 14.53
CA LYS A 175 18.04 15.52 13.51
C LYS A 175 17.49 15.44 12.08
N ALA A 176 16.16 15.47 11.93
CA ALA A 176 15.55 15.57 10.61
C ALA A 176 15.92 16.94 10.02
N PRO A 177 16.25 17.03 8.71
CA PRO A 177 16.18 18.29 8.02
C PRO A 177 14.80 18.86 8.30
N ALA A 178 14.72 20.16 8.57
CA ALA A 178 13.43 20.84 8.70
C ALA A 178 12.60 20.31 7.53
N THR A 179 11.50 19.60 7.84
CA THR A 179 10.53 19.27 6.80
C THR A 179 10.24 20.61 6.19
N ASP A 180 10.58 20.74 4.90
CA ASP A 180 10.20 21.89 4.13
C ASP A 180 8.69 22.01 4.36
N GLU A 181 8.29 22.83 5.34
CA GLU A 181 6.99 23.44 5.38
C GLU A 181 6.98 24.38 4.18
N ARG A 182 7.03 23.76 2.99
CA ARG A 182 6.73 24.47 1.76
C ARG A 182 5.35 25.00 2.01
N GLY A 183 5.32 26.26 2.36
CA GLY A 183 4.09 26.98 2.46
C GLY A 183 3.23 26.55 1.29
N LEU A 184 1.96 26.35 1.49
CA LEU A 184 1.00 26.08 0.44
C LEU A 184 1.31 27.08 -0.67
N GLY A 185 2.17 26.70 -1.62
CA GLY A 185 2.41 27.49 -2.83
C GLY A 185 1.06 27.67 -3.51
N ASP A 186 0.93 28.65 -4.39
CA ASP A 186 -0.27 28.82 -5.18
C ASP A 186 -0.69 27.45 -5.72
N SER A 187 -1.90 27.00 -5.35
CA SER A 187 -2.37 25.69 -5.78
C SER A 187 -2.56 25.70 -7.28
N GLU A 188 -2.12 24.62 -7.92
CA GLU A 188 -2.40 24.40 -9.34
C GLU A 188 -3.88 24.61 -9.62
N PRO A 189 -4.26 25.34 -10.68
CA PRO A 189 -5.67 25.54 -11.02
C PRO A 189 -6.32 24.22 -11.45
N TRP A 190 -7.63 24.13 -11.26
CA TRP A 190 -8.43 23.06 -11.86
C TRP A 190 -8.30 23.11 -13.38
N PRO A 191 -8.09 21.96 -14.07
CA PRO A 191 -7.95 21.95 -15.52
C PRO A 191 -9.25 22.42 -16.19
N ASP A 192 -9.14 23.45 -17.02
CA ASP A 192 -10.26 24.06 -17.75
C ASP A 192 -10.08 23.81 -19.25
N ASP A 193 -10.90 22.90 -19.78
CA ASP A 193 -10.94 22.63 -21.23
C ASP A 193 -12.20 23.26 -21.82
N PRO A 194 -12.07 24.18 -22.81
CA PRO A 194 -13.20 24.82 -23.46
C PRO A 194 -14.24 23.84 -24.03
N VAL A 195 -13.82 22.66 -24.47
CA VAL A 195 -14.70 21.62 -24.99
C VAL A 195 -15.60 21.03 -23.89
N LEU A 196 -15.16 21.07 -22.63
CA LEU A 196 -15.88 20.53 -21.47
C LEU A 196 -16.66 21.57 -20.66
N GLN A 197 -16.58 22.86 -21.01
CA GLN A 197 -17.23 23.94 -20.21
C GLN A 197 -18.74 23.72 -20.03
N ARG A 198 -19.42 23.25 -21.08
CA ARG A 198 -20.85 22.97 -21.00
C ARG A 198 -21.16 21.80 -20.07
N ALA A 199 -20.36 20.72 -20.16
CA ALA A 199 -20.48 19.58 -19.26
C ALA A 199 -20.17 19.99 -17.80
N ARG A 200 -19.17 20.85 -17.60
CA ARG A 200 -18.85 21.41 -16.26
C ARG A 200 -20.02 22.20 -15.68
N LEU A 201 -20.60 23.10 -16.47
CA LEU A 201 -21.77 23.88 -16.06
C LEU A 201 -22.95 22.99 -15.68
N LEU A 202 -23.24 21.96 -16.49
CA LEU A 202 -24.29 20.99 -16.19
C LEU A 202 -24.03 20.26 -14.87
N THR A 203 -22.78 19.87 -14.63
CA THR A 203 -22.38 19.26 -13.35
C THR A 203 -22.61 20.21 -12.18
N ASP A 204 -22.25 21.49 -12.30
CA ASP A 204 -22.43 22.48 -11.26
C ASP A 204 -23.90 22.78 -10.96
N LEU A 205 -24.77 22.58 -11.96
CA LEU A 205 -26.24 22.69 -11.85
C LEU A 205 -26.92 21.40 -11.31
N GLY A 206 -26.18 20.34 -11.05
CA GLY A 206 -26.74 19.04 -10.60
C GLY A 206 -27.46 18.27 -11.70
N LEU A 207 -27.01 18.44 -12.96
CA LEU A 207 -27.58 17.79 -14.14
C LEU A 207 -26.59 16.74 -14.68
N GLU A 208 -26.20 15.78 -13.82
CA GLU A 208 -25.11 14.85 -14.05
C GLU A 208 -25.31 13.98 -15.29
N GLU A 209 -26.53 13.52 -15.59
CA GLU A 209 -26.84 12.72 -16.78
C GLU A 209 -26.57 13.52 -18.07
N LEU A 210 -26.95 14.80 -18.10
CA LEU A 210 -26.66 15.67 -19.23
C LEU A 210 -25.18 16.01 -19.33
N ALA A 211 -24.50 16.17 -18.20
CA ALA A 211 -23.05 16.38 -18.17
C ALA A 211 -22.32 15.19 -18.79
N LEU A 212 -22.71 13.96 -18.45
CA LEU A 212 -22.13 12.74 -19.05
C LEU A 212 -22.37 12.67 -20.56
N ALA A 213 -23.57 13.00 -21.02
CA ALA A 213 -23.87 13.05 -22.45
C ALA A 213 -23.01 14.09 -23.20
N GLU A 214 -22.80 15.27 -22.64
CA GLU A 214 -21.90 16.30 -23.20
C GLU A 214 -20.44 15.83 -23.21
N MET A 215 -19.99 15.13 -22.17
CA MET A 215 -18.64 14.55 -22.10
C MET A 215 -18.44 13.47 -23.17
N GLU A 216 -19.46 12.65 -23.44
CA GLU A 216 -19.43 11.65 -24.50
C GLU A 216 -19.35 12.30 -25.88
N LEU A 217 -20.13 13.38 -26.11
CA LEU A 217 -20.07 14.16 -27.35
C LEU A 217 -18.71 14.86 -27.56
N ALA A 218 -18.08 15.30 -26.50
CA ALA A 218 -16.73 15.86 -26.52
C ALA A 218 -15.71 14.83 -27.02
N GLY A 219 -15.82 13.59 -26.56
CA GLY A 219 -14.99 12.46 -26.97
C GLY A 219 -13.49 12.75 -26.86
N GLU A 220 -12.75 12.37 -27.91
CA GLU A 220 -11.29 12.58 -28.01
C GLU A 220 -10.87 14.05 -28.25
N LYS A 221 -11.80 14.96 -28.45
CA LYS A 221 -11.51 16.39 -28.63
C LYS A 221 -11.16 17.06 -27.29
N ALA A 222 -11.60 16.48 -26.18
CA ALA A 222 -11.30 16.99 -24.86
C ALA A 222 -9.94 16.49 -24.37
N ASP A 223 -9.23 17.36 -23.64
CA ASP A 223 -8.03 16.96 -22.91
C ASP A 223 -8.32 15.84 -21.93
N GLU A 224 -7.52 14.78 -21.95
CA GLU A 224 -7.75 13.57 -21.14
C GLU A 224 -7.75 13.88 -19.63
N ARG A 225 -6.84 14.73 -19.16
CA ARG A 225 -6.74 15.12 -17.75
C ARG A 225 -8.01 15.86 -17.31
N SER A 226 -8.44 16.85 -18.10
CA SER A 226 -9.66 17.63 -17.87
C SER A 226 -10.91 16.76 -17.88
N ARG A 227 -10.98 15.84 -18.83
CA ARG A 227 -12.10 14.89 -18.93
C ARG A 227 -12.18 13.98 -17.70
N LYS A 228 -11.06 13.38 -17.27
CA LYS A 228 -11.01 12.55 -16.05
C LYS A 228 -11.31 13.33 -14.77
N ALA A 229 -10.82 14.57 -14.69
CA ALA A 229 -11.12 15.43 -13.55
C ALA A 229 -12.62 15.71 -13.44
N LEU A 230 -13.27 16.05 -14.54
CA LEU A 230 -14.72 16.29 -14.58
C LEU A 230 -15.51 14.99 -14.34
N GLU A 231 -15.09 13.87 -14.90
CA GLU A 231 -15.70 12.55 -14.66
C GLU A 231 -15.68 12.21 -13.16
N ALA A 232 -14.55 12.42 -12.49
CA ALA A 232 -14.44 12.20 -11.06
C ALA A 232 -15.41 13.08 -10.26
N LEU A 233 -15.61 14.32 -10.67
CA LEU A 233 -16.58 15.24 -10.04
C LEU A 233 -18.01 14.71 -10.20
N VAL A 234 -18.40 14.31 -11.42
CA VAL A 234 -19.71 13.72 -11.71
C VAL A 234 -19.94 12.46 -10.88
N GLN A 235 -18.96 11.54 -10.86
CA GLN A 235 -19.01 10.32 -10.06
C GLN A 235 -19.21 10.63 -8.56
N SER A 236 -18.52 11.66 -8.06
CA SER A 236 -18.66 12.08 -6.67
C SER A 236 -20.08 12.59 -6.36
N ARG A 237 -20.68 13.37 -7.26
CA ARG A 237 -22.04 13.87 -7.13
C ARG A 237 -23.09 12.77 -7.19
N ASN A 238 -22.86 11.76 -8.00
CA ASN A 238 -23.69 10.54 -8.09
C ASN A 238 -23.52 9.62 -6.88
N GLY A 239 -22.71 9.99 -5.86
CA GLY A 239 -22.47 9.16 -4.68
C GLY A 239 -21.43 8.05 -4.91
N GLU A 240 -20.83 7.94 -6.08
CA GLU A 240 -19.82 6.93 -6.45
C GLU A 240 -18.43 7.31 -5.90
N ARG A 241 -18.32 7.59 -4.59
CA ARG A 241 -17.12 8.13 -3.94
C ARG A 241 -15.85 7.35 -4.26
N ARG A 242 -15.92 6.02 -4.20
CA ARG A 242 -14.76 5.15 -4.47
C ARG A 242 -14.27 5.26 -5.91
N LYS A 243 -15.18 5.31 -6.87
CA LYS A 243 -14.86 5.53 -8.28
C LYS A 243 -14.20 6.89 -8.48
N SER A 244 -14.84 7.94 -7.97
CA SER A 244 -14.35 9.32 -8.01
C SER A 244 -12.90 9.42 -7.51
N MET A 245 -12.58 8.77 -6.37
CA MET A 245 -11.22 8.76 -5.81
C MET A 245 -10.19 8.10 -6.76
N LEU A 246 -10.57 7.05 -7.46
CA LEU A 246 -9.69 6.38 -8.43
C LEU A 246 -9.49 7.24 -9.67
N THR A 247 -10.58 7.75 -10.23
CA THR A 247 -10.57 8.58 -11.45
C THR A 247 -9.81 9.90 -11.25
N ILE A 248 -10.01 10.59 -10.10
CA ILE A 248 -9.28 11.84 -9.83
C ILE A 248 -7.79 11.60 -9.66
N ARG A 249 -7.38 10.45 -9.13
CA ARG A 249 -5.97 10.09 -9.04
C ARG A 249 -5.33 9.83 -10.40
N GLU A 250 -6.10 9.37 -11.38
CA GLU A 250 -5.60 9.25 -12.76
C GLU A 250 -5.34 10.62 -13.39
N ALA A 251 -6.23 11.60 -13.14
CA ALA A 251 -6.04 12.99 -13.58
C ALA A 251 -4.88 13.68 -12.83
N PHE A 252 -4.67 13.35 -11.56
CA PHE A 252 -3.67 13.94 -10.68
C PHE A 252 -2.85 12.85 -9.96
N PRO A 253 -1.86 12.24 -10.63
CA PRO A 253 -1.08 11.13 -10.05
C PRO A 253 -0.31 11.48 -8.76
N ALA A 254 -0.05 12.78 -8.53
CA ALA A 254 0.59 13.25 -7.30
C ALA A 254 -0.34 13.23 -6.06
N LEU A 255 -1.65 12.95 -6.22
CA LEU A 255 -2.55 12.69 -5.10
C LEU A 255 -2.11 11.46 -4.31
N GLY A 256 -2.06 11.59 -3.00
CA GLY A 256 -1.48 10.57 -2.11
C GLY A 256 0.04 10.66 -1.97
N GLY A 257 0.69 11.59 -2.67
CA GLY A 257 2.13 11.87 -2.60
C GLY A 257 2.47 13.12 -1.78
N PRO A 258 3.75 13.43 -1.59
CA PRO A 258 4.21 14.55 -0.75
C PRO A 258 3.87 15.93 -1.34
N HIS A 259 3.66 16.04 -2.65
CA HIS A 259 3.30 17.29 -3.34
C HIS A 259 1.79 17.49 -3.49
N GLN A 260 0.97 16.64 -2.86
CA GLN A 260 -0.48 16.73 -2.97
C GLN A 260 -1.07 18.08 -2.50
N ALA A 261 -0.37 18.79 -1.61
CA ALA A 261 -0.83 20.07 -1.10
C ALA A 261 -0.86 21.20 -2.16
N THR A 262 -0.06 21.07 -3.23
CA THR A 262 -0.01 22.04 -4.35
C THR A 262 -1.05 21.77 -5.44
N LEU A 263 -1.77 20.64 -5.38
CA LEU A 263 -2.82 20.30 -6.33
C LEU A 263 -4.09 21.11 -6.11
N PRO A 264 -4.98 21.20 -7.11
CA PRO A 264 -6.26 21.93 -6.95
C PRO A 264 -7.01 21.45 -5.71
N GLU A 265 -7.58 22.40 -4.96
CA GLU A 265 -8.34 22.07 -3.75
C GLU A 265 -9.50 21.11 -4.05
N GLU A 266 -10.18 21.31 -5.19
CA GLU A 266 -11.28 20.45 -5.63
C GLU A 266 -10.80 19.00 -5.87
N ALA A 267 -9.63 18.81 -6.50
CA ALA A 267 -9.03 17.48 -6.69
C ALA A 267 -8.68 16.84 -5.33
N ARG A 268 -8.12 17.61 -4.40
CA ARG A 268 -7.84 17.14 -3.04
C ARG A 268 -9.11 16.74 -2.28
N ARG A 269 -10.19 17.53 -2.40
CA ARG A 269 -11.49 17.23 -1.77
C ARG A 269 -12.16 15.99 -2.36
N LEU A 270 -12.02 15.75 -3.66
CA LEU A 270 -12.50 14.52 -4.29
C LEU A 270 -11.70 13.29 -3.83
N TYR A 271 -10.40 13.44 -3.63
CA TYR A 271 -9.53 12.35 -3.18
C TYR A 271 -9.55 12.15 -1.65
N TYR A 272 -9.72 13.22 -0.86
CA TYR A 272 -9.87 13.24 0.59
C TYR A 272 -11.16 13.95 1.00
N PRO A 273 -12.32 13.30 0.85
CA PRO A 273 -13.60 13.90 1.16
C PRO A 273 -13.71 14.31 2.63
N LEU A 274 -14.45 15.40 2.87
CA LEU A 274 -14.81 15.90 4.21
C LEU A 274 -16.31 15.71 4.49
N ASP A 275 -16.91 14.65 3.96
CA ASP A 275 -18.32 14.33 4.22
C ASP A 275 -18.54 14.12 5.73
N TYR A 276 -19.75 14.42 6.20
CA TYR A 276 -20.20 14.23 7.60
C TYR A 276 -19.37 14.98 8.64
N GLN A 277 -18.79 16.12 8.29
CA GLN A 277 -17.80 16.84 9.11
C GLN A 277 -18.27 17.11 10.53
N ASP A 278 -19.48 17.66 10.71
CA ASP A 278 -20.00 18.00 12.04
C ASP A 278 -20.28 16.75 12.88
N THR A 279 -20.80 15.71 12.26
CA THR A 279 -21.06 14.43 12.94
C THR A 279 -19.76 13.74 13.36
N ILE A 280 -18.77 13.72 12.48
CA ILE A 280 -17.45 13.17 12.78
C ILE A 280 -16.79 13.96 13.90
N ARG A 281 -16.78 15.29 13.81
CA ARG A 281 -16.22 16.15 14.86
C ARG A 281 -16.88 15.91 16.21
N THR A 282 -18.21 15.84 16.24
CA THR A 282 -18.97 15.60 17.47
C THR A 282 -18.56 14.29 18.14
N TRP A 283 -18.61 13.19 17.41
CA TRP A 283 -18.35 11.87 17.97
C TRP A 283 -16.85 11.59 18.20
N ALA A 284 -15.96 12.12 17.37
CA ALA A 284 -14.52 12.05 17.60
C ALA A 284 -14.14 12.77 18.90
N THR A 285 -14.61 14.02 19.09
CA THR A 285 -14.34 14.80 20.31
C THR A 285 -14.90 14.10 21.55
N GLN A 286 -16.15 13.62 21.50
CA GLN A 286 -16.79 12.92 22.62
C GLN A 286 -16.02 11.65 23.02
N ASN A 287 -15.44 10.95 22.06
CA ASN A 287 -14.67 9.73 22.28
C ASN A 287 -13.14 9.99 22.42
N ARG A 288 -12.70 11.25 22.48
CA ARG A 288 -11.30 11.68 22.58
C ARG A 288 -10.40 11.11 21.49
N LEU A 289 -10.92 11.09 20.27
CA LEU A 289 -10.21 10.62 19.07
C LEU A 289 -9.81 11.81 18.20
N PRO A 290 -8.59 11.79 17.61
CA PRO A 290 -8.24 12.79 16.61
C PRO A 290 -9.19 12.72 15.40
N VAL A 291 -9.75 13.83 14.99
CA VAL A 291 -10.72 13.90 13.87
C VAL A 291 -10.11 13.36 12.57
N HIS A 292 -8.86 13.71 12.28
CA HIS A 292 -8.14 13.22 11.10
C HIS A 292 -7.96 11.69 11.08
N LEU A 293 -7.84 11.05 12.26
CA LEU A 293 -7.75 9.59 12.38
C LEU A 293 -9.09 8.94 12.03
N VAL A 294 -10.20 9.50 12.49
CA VAL A 294 -11.54 9.00 12.17
C VAL A 294 -11.82 9.10 10.67
N TYR A 295 -11.42 10.21 10.01
CA TYR A 295 -11.46 10.31 8.55
C TYR A 295 -10.64 9.22 7.85
N GLY A 296 -9.43 8.94 8.33
CA GLY A 296 -8.58 7.87 7.80
C GLY A 296 -9.23 6.49 7.90
N ILE A 297 -9.89 6.20 9.04
CA ILE A 297 -10.62 4.94 9.25
C ILE A 297 -11.80 4.85 8.28
N ILE A 298 -12.69 5.84 8.22
CA ILE A 298 -13.87 5.84 7.34
C ILE A 298 -13.45 5.65 5.88
N ARG A 299 -12.41 6.36 5.44
CA ARG A 299 -11.93 6.24 4.07
C ARG A 299 -11.41 4.83 3.76
N GLN A 300 -10.73 4.19 4.70
CA GLN A 300 -10.23 2.82 4.53
C GLN A 300 -11.36 1.80 4.55
N GLU A 301 -12.36 1.98 5.42
CA GLU A 301 -13.44 1.03 5.65
C GLU A 301 -14.50 1.05 4.52
N SER A 302 -14.95 2.22 4.14
CA SER A 302 -16.10 2.36 3.24
C SER A 302 -15.86 3.31 2.05
N ALA A 303 -14.77 4.06 2.03
CA ALA A 303 -14.63 5.21 1.13
C ALA A 303 -15.84 6.18 1.19
N PHE A 304 -16.39 6.39 2.40
CA PHE A 304 -17.58 7.21 2.68
C PHE A 304 -18.90 6.66 2.13
N ASP A 305 -18.96 5.41 1.71
CA ASP A 305 -20.20 4.75 1.31
C ASP A 305 -20.98 4.28 2.56
N THR A 306 -22.14 4.89 2.79
CA THR A 306 -23.03 4.52 3.92
C THR A 306 -23.67 3.15 3.76
N GLN A 307 -23.77 2.67 2.52
CA GLN A 307 -24.37 1.38 2.18
C GLN A 307 -23.32 0.26 2.09
N ALA A 308 -22.04 0.58 2.33
CA ALA A 308 -20.96 -0.39 2.24
C ALA A 308 -21.22 -1.61 3.12
N GLN A 309 -21.05 -2.79 2.53
CA GLN A 309 -21.17 -4.08 3.20
C GLN A 309 -19.99 -4.96 2.82
N SER A 310 -19.29 -5.50 3.82
CA SER A 310 -18.23 -6.47 3.60
C SER A 310 -18.80 -7.88 3.39
N TRP A 311 -18.01 -8.78 2.83
CA TRP A 311 -18.35 -10.20 2.71
C TRP A 311 -18.59 -10.86 4.08
N ALA A 312 -17.96 -10.35 5.15
CA ALA A 312 -18.17 -10.82 6.53
C ALA A 312 -19.42 -10.22 7.20
N GLY A 313 -20.13 -9.31 6.52
CA GLY A 313 -21.35 -8.68 7.02
C GLY A 313 -21.14 -7.41 7.84
N ALA A 314 -19.92 -6.83 7.88
CA ALA A 314 -19.69 -5.52 8.46
C ALA A 314 -20.39 -4.43 7.61
N ARG A 315 -20.90 -3.34 8.23
CA ARG A 315 -21.76 -2.37 7.55
C ARG A 315 -21.45 -0.90 7.86
N GLY A 316 -21.68 -0.06 6.87
CA GLY A 316 -21.67 1.38 6.94
C GLY A 316 -20.29 2.01 7.00
N LEU A 317 -20.24 3.30 7.36
CA LEU A 317 -19.05 4.15 7.26
C LEU A 317 -17.81 3.58 7.96
N MET A 318 -17.99 3.01 9.16
CA MET A 318 -16.90 2.45 9.96
C MET A 318 -16.92 0.90 10.00
N GLN A 319 -17.64 0.27 9.07
CA GLN A 319 -17.71 -1.19 8.90
C GLN A 319 -17.92 -1.96 10.22
N LEU A 320 -18.99 -1.62 10.93
CA LEU A 320 -19.31 -2.27 12.19
C LEU A 320 -19.94 -3.66 11.96
N MET A 321 -19.45 -4.65 12.69
CA MET A 321 -20.10 -5.95 12.77
C MET A 321 -21.45 -5.81 13.49
N PRO A 322 -22.53 -6.42 12.97
CA PRO A 322 -23.87 -6.32 13.56
C PRO A 322 -23.94 -6.70 15.04
N ALA A 323 -23.19 -7.73 15.46
CA ALA A 323 -23.13 -8.16 16.87
C ALA A 323 -22.53 -7.05 17.77
N THR A 324 -21.39 -6.48 17.35
CA THR A 324 -20.72 -5.39 18.07
C THR A 324 -21.62 -4.15 18.15
N ALA A 325 -22.26 -3.80 17.04
CA ALA A 325 -23.14 -2.63 17.00
C ALA A 325 -24.38 -2.80 17.91
N ARG A 326 -24.96 -4.00 17.95
CA ARG A 326 -26.11 -4.31 18.85
C ARG A 326 -25.73 -4.19 20.32
N GLU A 327 -24.57 -4.71 20.68
CA GLU A 327 -24.05 -4.61 22.06
C GLU A 327 -23.83 -3.15 22.46
N LEU A 328 -23.16 -2.37 21.61
CA LEU A 328 -22.89 -0.96 21.87
C LEU A 328 -24.17 -0.11 21.94
N ALA A 329 -25.13 -0.37 21.04
CA ALA A 329 -26.42 0.29 21.05
C ALA A 329 -27.18 -0.01 22.35
N GLY A 330 -27.19 -1.26 22.79
CA GLY A 330 -27.81 -1.64 24.07
C GLY A 330 -27.18 -0.93 25.27
N LYS A 331 -25.84 -0.86 25.33
CA LYS A 331 -25.11 -0.12 26.38
C LYS A 331 -25.41 1.38 26.36
N ALA A 332 -25.68 1.94 25.18
CA ALA A 332 -26.00 3.35 25.00
C ALA A 332 -27.52 3.66 25.12
N GLY A 333 -28.37 2.69 25.43
CA GLY A 333 -29.83 2.84 25.50
C GLY A 333 -30.49 3.13 24.15
N LEU A 334 -29.85 2.72 23.03
CA LEU A 334 -30.35 2.94 21.68
C LEU A 334 -31.03 1.71 21.11
N SER A 335 -32.11 1.94 20.35
CA SER A 335 -32.71 0.86 19.55
C SER A 335 -31.82 0.49 18.39
N TYR A 336 -31.60 -0.83 18.18
CA TYR A 336 -30.79 -1.35 17.11
C TYR A 336 -31.65 -1.99 16.01
N SER A 337 -31.29 -1.71 14.74
CA SER A 337 -31.68 -2.51 13.59
C SER A 337 -30.51 -2.58 12.59
N HIS A 338 -30.55 -3.52 11.65
CA HIS A 338 -29.49 -3.63 10.63
C HIS A 338 -29.45 -2.40 9.71
N GLU A 339 -30.62 -1.84 9.37
CA GLU A 339 -30.75 -0.68 8.49
C GLU A 339 -30.11 0.56 9.09
N LYS A 340 -30.19 0.71 10.42
CA LYS A 340 -29.57 1.83 11.14
C LYS A 340 -28.05 1.87 10.99
N LEU A 341 -27.38 0.77 10.63
CA LEU A 341 -25.96 0.77 10.36
C LEU A 341 -25.59 1.54 9.07
N SER A 342 -26.57 1.80 8.19
CA SER A 342 -26.42 2.68 7.03
C SER A 342 -26.72 4.15 7.34
N ASP A 343 -27.24 4.46 8.53
CA ASP A 343 -27.37 5.85 8.99
C ASP A 343 -26.02 6.39 9.46
N PRO A 344 -25.52 7.49 8.85
CA PRO A 344 -24.21 8.05 9.19
C PRO A 344 -24.03 8.38 10.67
N ALA A 345 -25.04 9.03 11.27
CA ALA A 345 -24.94 9.49 12.66
C ALA A 345 -24.91 8.31 13.64
N PHE A 346 -25.73 7.30 13.40
CA PHE A 346 -25.75 6.08 14.18
C PHE A 346 -24.45 5.29 14.05
N ASN A 347 -23.97 5.09 12.81
CA ASN A 347 -22.74 4.33 12.53
C ASN A 347 -21.51 5.01 13.12
N LEU A 348 -21.36 6.33 12.93
CA LEU A 348 -20.25 7.13 13.47
C LEU A 348 -20.26 7.15 15.00
N ARG A 349 -21.43 7.30 15.63
CA ARG A 349 -21.54 7.22 17.08
C ARG A 349 -21.01 5.91 17.64
N LEU A 350 -21.50 4.79 17.11
CA LEU A 350 -21.10 3.47 17.58
C LEU A 350 -19.65 3.12 17.17
N GLY A 351 -19.25 3.46 15.95
CA GLY A 351 -17.91 3.14 15.41
C GLY A 351 -16.80 3.86 16.17
N THR A 352 -16.97 5.14 16.43
CA THR A 352 -15.98 5.91 17.23
C THR A 352 -15.96 5.43 18.68
N THR A 353 -17.12 5.10 19.26
CA THR A 353 -17.17 4.49 20.60
C THR A 353 -16.45 3.17 20.65
N TYR A 354 -16.66 2.29 19.65
CA TYR A 354 -15.93 1.02 19.59
C TYR A 354 -14.44 1.20 19.43
N PHE A 355 -14.00 2.09 18.52
CA PHE A 355 -12.59 2.35 18.34
C PHE A 355 -11.93 2.92 19.60
N SER A 356 -12.60 3.83 20.32
CA SER A 356 -12.12 4.35 21.60
C SER A 356 -11.97 3.24 22.66
N GLN A 357 -12.92 2.30 22.75
CA GLN A 357 -12.79 1.15 23.64
C GLN A 357 -11.59 0.27 23.25
N VAL A 358 -11.42 -0.02 21.96
CA VAL A 358 -10.26 -0.77 21.47
C VAL A 358 -8.95 -0.02 21.76
N LEU A 359 -8.93 1.30 21.57
CA LEU A 359 -7.76 2.14 21.87
C LEU A 359 -7.37 2.05 23.36
N GLY A 360 -8.36 2.09 24.26
CA GLY A 360 -8.14 1.87 25.69
C GLY A 360 -7.59 0.49 26.05
N MET A 361 -7.91 -0.57 25.29
CA MET A 361 -7.34 -1.91 25.49
C MET A 361 -5.84 -2.01 25.19
N PHE A 362 -5.29 -1.02 24.47
CA PHE A 362 -3.89 -0.96 24.06
C PHE A 362 -3.16 0.28 24.62
N ASP A 363 -3.57 0.77 25.78
CA ASP A 363 -2.91 1.88 26.48
C ASP A 363 -2.75 3.14 25.59
N ASN A 364 -3.77 3.43 24.79
CA ASN A 364 -3.82 4.51 23.79
C ASN A 364 -2.78 4.38 22.65
N ASN A 365 -2.25 3.19 22.39
CA ASN A 365 -1.42 2.93 21.22
C ASN A 365 -2.30 2.80 19.98
N VAL A 366 -2.24 3.80 19.09
CA VAL A 366 -3.09 3.88 17.89
C VAL A 366 -2.82 2.74 16.91
N GLU A 367 -1.57 2.37 16.71
CA GLU A 367 -1.16 1.33 15.76
C GLU A 367 -1.70 -0.05 16.18
N LEU A 368 -1.56 -0.38 17.47
CA LEU A 368 -2.12 -1.62 18.01
C LEU A 368 -3.64 -1.61 18.02
N ALA A 369 -4.25 -0.47 18.30
CA ALA A 369 -5.71 -0.31 18.26
C ALA A 369 -6.26 -0.49 16.85
N LEU A 370 -5.61 0.08 15.82
CA LEU A 370 -5.98 -0.13 14.42
C LEU A 370 -5.83 -1.60 14.01
N ALA A 371 -4.73 -2.25 14.39
CA ALA A 371 -4.57 -3.68 14.17
C ALA A 371 -5.67 -4.49 14.86
N GLY A 372 -6.02 -4.12 16.10
CA GLY A 372 -7.07 -4.75 16.89
C GLY A 372 -8.47 -4.51 16.33
N TYR A 373 -8.75 -3.33 15.80
CA TYR A 373 -10.03 -3.01 15.18
C TYR A 373 -10.31 -3.90 13.97
N ASN A 374 -9.32 -4.08 13.09
CA ASN A 374 -9.45 -4.92 11.90
C ASN A 374 -9.27 -6.43 12.22
N GLY A 375 -8.23 -6.81 12.98
CA GLY A 375 -7.84 -8.21 13.21
C GLY A 375 -8.43 -8.86 14.47
N GLY A 376 -9.25 -8.12 15.23
CA GLY A 376 -9.83 -8.53 16.51
C GLY A 376 -8.92 -8.17 17.70
N PRO A 377 -9.43 -7.32 18.66
CA PRO A 377 -8.61 -6.74 19.71
C PRO A 377 -7.98 -7.78 20.65
N TYR A 378 -8.71 -8.82 21.01
CA TYR A 378 -8.17 -9.89 21.88
C TYR A 378 -7.10 -10.72 21.19
N ARG A 379 -7.25 -10.96 19.88
CA ARG A 379 -6.26 -11.69 19.07
C ARG A 379 -4.95 -10.88 18.99
N ILE A 380 -5.03 -9.60 18.65
CA ILE A 380 -3.85 -8.72 18.55
C ILE A 380 -3.20 -8.55 19.92
N LYS A 381 -3.97 -8.39 20.99
CA LYS A 381 -3.44 -8.28 22.37
C LYS A 381 -2.65 -9.53 22.79
N ARG A 382 -3.16 -10.72 22.43
CA ARG A 382 -2.44 -11.98 22.65
C ARG A 382 -1.14 -12.04 21.85
N LEU A 383 -1.19 -11.77 20.53
CA LEU A 383 -0.01 -11.80 19.65
C LEU A 383 1.05 -10.77 20.11
N TRP A 384 0.63 -9.58 20.51
CA TRP A 384 1.52 -8.55 21.06
C TRP A 384 2.26 -9.02 22.32
N LYS A 385 1.53 -9.66 23.22
CA LYS A 385 2.10 -10.25 24.46
C LYS A 385 3.08 -11.39 24.15
N GLU A 386 2.69 -12.30 23.23
CA GLU A 386 3.51 -13.44 22.82
C GLU A 386 4.80 -13.00 22.10
N ALA A 387 4.74 -11.95 21.32
CA ALA A 387 5.91 -11.41 20.63
C ALA A 387 6.99 -10.87 21.60
N GLY A 388 6.64 -10.61 22.85
CA GLY A 388 7.56 -10.07 23.86
C GLY A 388 8.24 -8.76 23.39
N SER A 389 7.78 -8.21 22.27
CA SER A 389 8.41 -7.10 21.57
C SER A 389 7.91 -5.78 22.16
N ARG A 390 8.85 -4.93 22.51
CA ARG A 390 8.59 -3.53 22.84
C ARG A 390 8.73 -2.62 21.62
N GLU A 391 9.10 -3.18 20.47
CA GLU A 391 9.30 -2.48 19.21
C GLU A 391 8.09 -2.68 18.29
N LEU A 392 7.27 -1.66 18.24
CA LEU A 392 5.99 -1.68 17.53
C LEU A 392 6.12 -1.90 16.04
N ASP A 393 7.07 -1.24 15.38
CA ASP A 393 7.32 -1.40 13.95
C ASP A 393 7.73 -2.85 13.60
N ARG A 394 8.56 -3.47 14.46
CA ARG A 394 8.94 -4.88 14.31
C ARG A 394 7.75 -5.82 14.50
N PHE A 395 6.91 -5.57 15.49
CA PHE A 395 5.70 -6.35 15.68
C PHE A 395 4.76 -6.26 14.47
N LEU A 396 4.47 -5.04 14.01
CA LEU A 396 3.60 -4.82 12.87
C LEU A 396 4.17 -5.44 11.59
N GLU A 397 5.48 -5.36 11.37
CA GLU A 397 6.12 -5.95 10.21
C GLU A 397 6.08 -7.48 10.22
N GLY A 398 6.25 -8.08 11.39
CA GLY A 398 6.19 -9.53 11.60
C GLY A 398 4.78 -10.10 11.80
N LEU A 399 3.74 -9.27 11.76
CA LEU A 399 2.37 -9.74 11.96
C LEU A 399 1.91 -10.61 10.79
N ASP A 400 1.53 -11.86 11.06
CA ASP A 400 1.08 -12.82 10.04
C ASP A 400 -0.32 -12.52 9.48
N ILE A 401 -1.00 -11.49 10.02
CA ILE A 401 -2.29 -11.01 9.53
C ILE A 401 -2.02 -9.88 8.53
N GLU A 402 -1.76 -10.24 7.27
CA GLU A 402 -1.34 -9.28 6.22
C GLU A 402 -2.38 -8.17 6.01
N GLU A 403 -3.67 -8.50 6.12
CA GLU A 403 -4.76 -7.53 6.04
C GLU A 403 -4.62 -6.46 7.12
N SER A 404 -4.47 -6.86 8.39
CA SER A 404 -4.35 -5.91 9.51
C SER A 404 -3.06 -5.08 9.43
N LYS A 405 -1.95 -5.68 9.00
CA LYS A 405 -0.70 -4.97 8.75
C LYS A 405 -0.86 -3.87 7.70
N THR A 406 -1.48 -4.20 6.58
CA THR A 406 -1.76 -3.24 5.50
C THR A 406 -2.75 -2.16 5.95
N TYR A 407 -3.77 -2.54 6.69
CA TYR A 407 -4.79 -1.65 7.26
C TYR A 407 -4.15 -0.57 8.14
N VAL A 408 -3.31 -0.95 9.11
CA VAL A 408 -2.61 0.00 9.98
C VAL A 408 -1.79 0.98 9.16
N LYS A 409 -0.94 0.47 8.26
CA LYS A 409 -0.04 1.31 7.45
C LYS A 409 -0.81 2.33 6.61
N ARG A 410 -1.91 1.91 5.99
CA ARG A 410 -2.76 2.79 5.17
C ARG A 410 -3.45 3.88 5.98
N ILE A 411 -4.06 3.52 7.11
CA ILE A 411 -4.79 4.51 7.93
C ILE A 411 -3.85 5.54 8.52
N LEU A 412 -2.66 5.17 8.95
CA LEU A 412 -1.68 6.13 9.46
C LEU A 412 -1.27 7.15 8.40
N VAL A 413 -1.08 6.70 7.16
CA VAL A 413 -0.79 7.60 6.03
C VAL A 413 -1.99 8.48 5.70
N LEU A 414 -3.20 7.92 5.64
CA LEU A 414 -4.42 8.67 5.39
C LEU A 414 -4.67 9.73 6.47
N SER A 415 -4.53 9.34 7.73
CA SER A 415 -4.67 10.22 8.88
C SER A 415 -3.70 11.41 8.82
N ASP A 416 -2.42 11.14 8.49
CA ASP A 416 -1.41 12.20 8.31
C ASP A 416 -1.75 13.11 7.12
N SER A 417 -2.25 12.56 6.00
CA SER A 417 -2.70 13.36 4.85
C SER A 417 -3.87 14.28 5.20
N TYR A 418 -4.89 13.77 5.90
CA TYR A 418 -6.00 14.62 6.37
C TYR A 418 -5.51 15.74 7.29
N ARG A 419 -4.60 15.44 8.23
CA ARG A 419 -4.03 16.42 9.15
C ARG A 419 -3.23 17.51 8.44
N GLN A 420 -2.49 17.17 7.38
CA GLN A 420 -1.69 18.12 6.61
C GLN A 420 -2.53 18.99 5.68
N LEU A 421 -3.58 18.43 5.09
CA LEU A 421 -4.38 19.13 4.09
C LEU A 421 -5.50 19.99 4.68
N TYR A 422 -5.94 19.66 5.89
CA TYR A 422 -7.10 20.35 6.50
C TYR A 422 -6.82 20.72 7.94
N PRO A 423 -7.24 21.94 8.37
CA PRO A 423 -7.12 22.39 9.75
C PRO A 423 -8.19 21.72 10.63
N LEU A 424 -8.11 20.42 10.79
CA LEU A 424 -9.02 19.66 11.63
C LEU A 424 -8.56 19.72 13.09
N PRO A 425 -9.48 19.84 14.07
CA PRO A 425 -9.12 19.78 15.49
C PRO A 425 -8.48 18.42 15.81
N GLY A 426 -7.42 18.46 16.62
CA GLY A 426 -6.66 17.29 17.06
C GLY A 426 -7.36 16.49 18.14
#